data_88fe99fad07d52b19c4e878b598fbe2c
#
_entry.id   88fe99fad07d52b19c4e878b598fbe2c
#
_cell.length_a   1.000
_cell.length_b   1.000
_cell.length_c   1.000
_cell.angle_alpha   90.00
_cell.angle_beta   90.00
_cell.angle_gamma   90.00
#
_symmetry.space_group_name_H-M   'P 1'
#
loop_
_entity.id
_entity.type
_entity.pdbx_description
1 polymer ?
#
loop_
_entity_poly.entity_id
_entity_poly.type
_entity_poly.pdbx_seq_one_letter_code
_entity_poly.pdbx_strand_id
1 'polypeptide(L)'
;MDRVLVSHDWMGRNFEDFVRANQDKTDLLRLFNGVTAIVIGAHVRPSFYYALTGAIYLDADNFWLTADERDVIDEAPDFRSAFDRDLQYSGVWRYANSMNQNIFLPFSTASRIPRDLAYLLQESGWLMYHELAHASDFVPVSVRGSLNSATSLWANIAPRYLGSQLPSDQLNTMFPLTSPQMKALAQ
;
A
#
# COMPACT_ATOMS: atom_id res chain seq x y z
N MET A 1 -11.74 14.44 0.07
CA MET A 1 -10.65 14.25 -0.94
C MET A 1 -9.53 15.31 -0.87
N ASP A 2 -9.54 16.21 0.09
CA ASP A 2 -8.62 17.39 0.15
C ASP A 2 -7.13 17.06 0.34
N ARG A 3 -6.82 15.80 0.61
CA ARG A 3 -5.44 15.31 0.81
C ARG A 3 -5.07 14.17 -0.14
N VAL A 4 -5.68 14.16 -1.32
CA VAL A 4 -5.35 13.22 -2.40
C VAL A 4 -4.68 13.98 -3.52
N LEU A 5 -3.45 13.58 -3.85
CA LEU A 5 -2.63 14.16 -4.92
C LEU A 5 -2.52 13.11 -6.02
N VAL A 6 -2.72 13.51 -7.24
CA VAL A 6 -2.74 12.60 -8.39
C VAL A 6 -1.95 13.17 -9.57
N SER A 7 -1.34 12.32 -10.37
CA SER A 7 -0.70 12.74 -11.62
C SER A 7 -1.70 12.85 -12.79
N HIS A 8 -2.86 12.18 -12.69
CA HIS A 8 -3.95 12.27 -13.67
C HIS A 8 -5.30 12.27 -12.96
N ASP A 9 -6.26 13.04 -13.47
CA ASP A 9 -7.58 13.23 -12.83
C ASP A 9 -8.36 11.93 -12.61
N TRP A 10 -8.23 10.97 -13.52
CA TRP A 10 -8.91 9.68 -13.41
C TRP A 10 -8.49 8.90 -12.15
N MET A 11 -7.25 9.02 -11.72
CA MET A 11 -6.75 8.37 -10.50
C MET A 11 -7.52 8.84 -9.27
N GLY A 12 -7.78 10.15 -9.20
CA GLY A 12 -8.57 10.74 -8.12
C GLY A 12 -10.03 10.28 -8.15
N ARG A 13 -10.64 10.23 -9.34
CA ARG A 13 -12.03 9.76 -9.50
C ARG A 13 -12.16 8.28 -9.09
N ASN A 14 -11.31 7.41 -9.61
CA ASN A 14 -11.39 5.98 -9.33
C ASN A 14 -11.07 5.66 -7.86
N PHE A 15 -10.14 6.40 -7.23
CA PHE A 15 -9.90 6.31 -5.81
C PHE A 15 -11.09 6.83 -4.98
N GLU A 16 -11.76 7.91 -5.40
CA GLU A 16 -12.98 8.38 -4.75
C GLU A 16 -14.10 7.35 -4.82
N ASP A 17 -14.28 6.71 -5.98
CA ASP A 17 -15.27 5.62 -6.16
C ASP A 17 -14.95 4.42 -5.25
N PHE A 18 -13.67 4.07 -5.13
CA PHE A 18 -13.19 3.06 -4.17
C PHE A 18 -13.58 3.42 -2.73
N VAL A 19 -13.30 4.65 -2.29
CA VAL A 19 -13.61 5.10 -0.92
C VAL A 19 -15.12 5.13 -0.69
N ARG A 20 -15.90 5.64 -1.64
CA ARG A 20 -17.37 5.70 -1.56
C ARG A 20 -18.01 4.32 -1.47
N ALA A 21 -17.51 3.37 -2.26
CA ALA A 21 -18.01 2.00 -2.25
C ALA A 21 -17.66 1.24 -0.96
N ASN A 22 -16.66 1.72 -0.20
CA ASN A 22 -16.26 1.16 1.09
C ASN A 22 -16.68 2.02 2.29
N GLN A 23 -17.60 2.96 2.14
CA GLN A 23 -18.02 3.86 3.22
C GLN A 23 -18.65 3.17 4.43
N ASP A 24 -19.14 1.95 4.27
CA ASP A 24 -19.65 1.07 5.33
C ASP A 24 -18.56 0.28 6.06
N LYS A 25 -17.34 0.22 5.52
CA LYS A 25 -16.18 -0.48 6.10
C LYS A 25 -15.52 0.42 7.15
N THR A 26 -16.12 0.49 8.33
CA THR A 26 -15.64 1.37 9.41
C THR A 26 -14.24 1.02 9.90
N ASP A 27 -13.82 -0.23 9.82
CA ASP A 27 -12.48 -0.71 10.12
C ASP A 27 -11.46 -0.10 9.14
N LEU A 28 -11.70 -0.23 7.83
CA LEU A 28 -10.86 0.37 6.79
C LEU A 28 -10.74 1.89 6.98
N LEU A 29 -11.87 2.58 7.15
CA LEU A 29 -11.88 4.04 7.29
C LEU A 29 -11.12 4.52 8.54
N ARG A 30 -11.18 3.77 9.64
CA ARG A 30 -10.43 4.09 10.87
C ARG A 30 -8.92 3.96 10.69
N LEU A 31 -8.45 3.10 9.81
CA LEU A 31 -7.02 2.94 9.54
C LEU A 31 -6.43 4.18 8.88
N PHE A 32 -7.20 4.92 8.07
CA PHE A 32 -6.75 6.19 7.47
C PHE A 32 -6.40 7.28 8.49
N ASN A 33 -6.81 7.15 9.77
CA ASN A 33 -6.43 8.12 10.80
C ASN A 33 -4.91 8.21 11.07
N GLY A 34 -4.13 7.24 10.60
CA GLY A 34 -2.67 7.27 10.64
C GLY A 34 -2.00 7.86 9.40
N VAL A 35 -2.81 8.36 8.43
CA VAL A 35 -2.33 8.78 7.11
C VAL A 35 -2.53 10.29 6.94
N THR A 36 -1.49 10.99 6.48
CA THR A 36 -1.52 12.44 6.24
C THR A 36 -2.03 12.80 4.84
N ALA A 37 -1.69 11.98 3.85
CA ALA A 37 -2.11 12.17 2.46
C ALA A 37 -2.05 10.85 1.68
N ILE A 38 -2.74 10.81 0.55
CA ILE A 38 -2.64 9.78 -0.47
C ILE A 38 -2.03 10.42 -1.73
N VAL A 39 -1.06 9.77 -2.31
CA VAL A 39 -0.42 10.18 -3.58
C VAL A 39 -0.56 9.04 -4.56
N ILE A 40 -1.24 9.25 -5.67
CA ILE A 40 -1.39 8.24 -6.73
C ILE A 40 -0.66 8.72 -7.96
N GLY A 41 0.35 8.01 -8.38
CA GLY A 41 1.23 8.47 -9.45
C GLY A 41 1.50 7.42 -10.53
N ALA A 42 1.57 7.89 -11.78
CA ALA A 42 1.91 7.07 -12.94
C ALA A 42 3.31 6.45 -12.86
N HIS A 43 4.20 7.03 -12.03
CA HIS A 43 5.59 6.57 -11.85
C HIS A 43 5.84 5.98 -10.45
N VAL A 44 4.80 5.76 -9.63
CA VAL A 44 4.93 5.12 -8.33
C VAL A 44 4.88 3.60 -8.52
N ARG A 45 5.98 2.90 -8.22
CA ARG A 45 6.06 1.43 -8.31
C ARG A 45 7.19 0.89 -7.43
N PRO A 46 6.94 -0.01 -6.50
CA PRO A 46 5.63 -0.41 -5.97
C PRO A 46 4.98 0.68 -5.08
N SER A 47 3.75 0.44 -4.65
CA SER A 47 3.12 1.25 -3.60
C SER A 47 3.90 1.18 -2.28
N PHE A 48 3.79 2.23 -1.44
CA PHE A 48 4.47 2.25 -0.13
C PHE A 48 3.91 3.33 0.79
N TYR A 49 3.99 3.08 2.09
CA TYR A 49 3.83 4.10 3.12
C TYR A 49 5.17 4.78 3.41
N TYR A 50 5.20 6.10 3.48
CA TYR A 50 6.41 6.86 3.79
C TYR A 50 6.32 7.55 5.14
N ALA A 51 6.99 6.98 6.13
CA ALA A 51 6.90 7.41 7.53
C ALA A 51 7.31 8.88 7.77
N LEU A 52 8.25 9.44 6.98
CA LEU A 52 8.67 10.83 7.13
C LEU A 52 7.55 11.83 6.82
N THR A 53 6.70 11.51 5.88
CA THR A 53 5.55 12.35 5.50
C THR A 53 4.24 11.85 6.10
N GLY A 54 4.15 10.56 6.43
CA GLY A 54 2.91 9.90 6.81
C GLY A 54 1.95 9.69 5.65
N ALA A 55 2.43 9.82 4.42
CA ALA A 55 1.62 9.62 3.22
C ALA A 55 1.76 8.20 2.68
N ILE A 56 0.70 7.71 2.04
CA ILE A 56 0.73 6.50 1.22
C ILE A 56 0.92 6.92 -0.24
N TYR A 57 1.89 6.32 -0.89
CA TYR A 57 2.16 6.45 -2.32
C TYR A 57 1.66 5.20 -3.01
N LEU A 58 0.75 5.36 -3.96
CA LEU A 58 0.04 4.26 -4.61
C LEU A 58 0.43 4.15 -6.08
N ASP A 59 0.73 2.94 -6.51
CA ASP A 59 0.89 2.60 -7.90
C ASP A 59 -0.46 2.72 -8.61
N ALA A 60 -0.51 3.54 -9.64
CA ALA A 60 -1.71 3.78 -10.41
C ALA A 60 -2.24 2.53 -11.13
N ASP A 61 -1.40 1.50 -11.33
CA ASP A 61 -1.81 0.24 -11.94
C ASP A 61 -2.93 -0.47 -11.16
N ASN A 62 -3.06 -0.19 -9.87
CA ASN A 62 -4.13 -0.74 -9.03
C ASN A 62 -5.47 -0.02 -9.19
N PHE A 63 -5.54 1.08 -9.94
CA PHE A 63 -6.72 1.97 -9.93
C PHE A 63 -7.34 2.24 -11.30
N TRP A 64 -6.73 1.82 -12.42
CA TRP A 64 -7.31 2.07 -13.74
C TRP A 64 -8.54 1.19 -14.01
N LEU A 65 -9.51 1.73 -14.73
CA LEU A 65 -10.73 1.04 -15.18
C LEU A 65 -10.76 0.87 -16.69
N THR A 66 -10.14 1.78 -17.44
CA THR A 66 -10.12 1.73 -18.91
C THR A 66 -8.69 1.53 -19.42
N ALA A 67 -8.57 1.00 -20.63
CA ALA A 67 -7.28 0.82 -21.26
C ALA A 67 -6.56 2.17 -21.52
N ASP A 68 -7.30 3.24 -21.79
CA ASP A 68 -6.71 4.57 -21.99
C ASP A 68 -6.12 5.13 -20.68
N GLU A 69 -6.75 4.85 -19.54
CA GLU A 69 -6.20 5.19 -18.22
C GLU A 69 -4.92 4.41 -17.93
N ARG A 70 -4.88 3.12 -18.29
CA ARG A 70 -3.68 2.30 -18.13
C ARG A 70 -2.52 2.77 -19.00
N ASP A 71 -2.78 3.20 -20.23
CA ASP A 71 -1.76 3.54 -21.22
C ASP A 71 -0.91 4.76 -20.83
N VAL A 72 -1.32 5.54 -19.83
CA VAL A 72 -0.53 6.67 -19.28
C VAL A 72 0.31 6.31 -18.07
N ILE A 73 0.29 5.04 -17.66
CA ILE A 73 1.08 4.54 -16.52
C ILE A 73 2.46 4.13 -17.01
N ASP A 74 3.50 4.57 -16.33
CA ASP A 74 4.87 4.14 -16.61
C ASP A 74 5.12 2.74 -16.06
N GLU A 75 5.44 1.80 -16.93
CA GLU A 75 5.74 0.41 -16.56
C GLU A 75 7.23 0.21 -16.21
N ALA A 76 8.07 1.25 -16.31
CA ALA A 76 9.48 1.14 -15.95
C ALA A 76 9.65 0.74 -14.47
N PRO A 77 10.50 -0.25 -14.17
CA PRO A 77 10.73 -0.67 -12.79
C PRO A 77 11.31 0.47 -11.96
N ASP A 78 10.71 0.73 -10.80
CA ASP A 78 11.30 1.58 -9.77
C ASP A 78 12.60 0.93 -9.23
N PHE A 79 13.53 1.74 -8.71
CA PHE A 79 14.77 1.24 -8.11
C PHE A 79 14.52 0.27 -6.94
N ARG A 80 13.35 0.33 -6.29
CA ARG A 80 12.93 -0.56 -5.20
C ARG A 80 12.44 -1.91 -5.70
N SER A 81 12.08 -2.04 -6.97
CA SER A 81 11.52 -3.27 -7.55
C SER A 81 12.51 -4.44 -7.62
N ALA A 82 13.76 -4.19 -7.26
CA ALA A 82 14.83 -5.17 -7.36
C ALA A 82 15.33 -5.69 -6.01
N PHE A 83 14.63 -5.38 -4.92
CA PHE A 83 15.08 -5.75 -3.55
C PHE A 83 15.11 -7.26 -3.30
N ASP A 84 14.35 -8.04 -4.07
CA ASP A 84 14.25 -9.49 -4.00
C ASP A 84 15.18 -10.24 -4.96
N ARG A 85 15.99 -9.53 -5.77
CA ARG A 85 16.92 -10.16 -6.74
C ARG A 85 17.93 -11.10 -6.10
N ASP A 86 18.22 -10.93 -4.82
CA ASP A 86 19.10 -11.81 -4.08
C ASP A 86 18.46 -13.14 -3.68
N LEU A 87 17.14 -13.29 -3.86
CA LEU A 87 16.43 -14.52 -3.57
C LEU A 87 16.58 -15.48 -4.73
N GLN A 88 16.77 -16.77 -4.45
CA GLN A 88 16.95 -17.81 -5.47
C GLN A 88 15.64 -18.50 -5.86
N TYR A 89 14.50 -17.95 -5.48
CA TYR A 89 13.18 -18.45 -5.84
C TYR A 89 12.29 -17.33 -6.41
N SER A 90 11.34 -17.71 -7.25
CA SER A 90 10.29 -16.82 -7.71
C SER A 90 9.06 -16.96 -6.83
N GLY A 91 8.63 -15.87 -6.22
CA GLY A 91 7.34 -15.80 -5.54
C GLY A 91 6.21 -15.66 -6.57
N VAL A 92 5.20 -16.52 -6.49
CA VAL A 92 3.97 -16.37 -7.27
C VAL A 92 2.87 -15.92 -6.33
N TRP A 93 2.34 -14.73 -6.57
CA TRP A 93 1.23 -14.18 -5.81
C TRP A 93 -0.09 -14.47 -6.49
N ARG A 94 -1.07 -14.88 -5.72
CA ARG A 94 -2.44 -14.99 -6.18
C ARG A 94 -3.41 -14.57 -5.09
N TYR A 95 -4.48 -13.95 -5.50
CA TYR A 95 -5.59 -13.67 -4.61
C TYR A 95 -6.59 -14.81 -4.68
N ALA A 96 -6.94 -15.36 -3.54
CA ALA A 96 -7.84 -16.49 -3.44
C ALA A 96 -8.97 -16.19 -2.44
N ASN A 97 -10.18 -16.68 -2.74
CA ASN A 97 -11.28 -16.68 -1.78
C ASN A 97 -11.11 -17.77 -0.72
N SER A 98 -12.05 -17.89 0.21
CA SER A 98 -12.05 -18.90 1.27
C SER A 98 -12.08 -20.33 0.76
N MET A 99 -12.48 -20.57 -0.49
CA MET A 99 -12.48 -21.86 -1.17
C MET A 99 -11.20 -22.11 -1.98
N ASN A 100 -10.17 -21.27 -1.82
CA ASN A 100 -8.91 -21.36 -2.54
C ASN A 100 -9.01 -21.17 -4.07
N GLN A 101 -10.05 -20.52 -4.55
CA GLN A 101 -10.24 -20.20 -5.96
C GLN A 101 -9.62 -18.85 -6.28
N ASN A 102 -8.99 -18.72 -7.44
CA ASN A 102 -8.48 -17.43 -7.91
C ASN A 102 -9.65 -16.45 -8.09
N ILE A 103 -9.54 -15.26 -7.50
CA ILE A 103 -10.53 -14.19 -7.63
C ILE A 103 -10.10 -13.11 -8.62
N PHE A 104 -8.85 -13.15 -9.07
CA PHE A 104 -8.32 -12.27 -10.11
C PHE A 104 -7.84 -13.08 -11.31
N LEU A 105 -8.16 -12.53 -12.47
CA LEU A 105 -7.52 -12.94 -13.72
C LEU A 105 -6.54 -11.84 -14.11
N PRO A 106 -5.28 -12.19 -14.44
CA PRO A 106 -4.33 -11.19 -14.90
C PRO A 106 -4.84 -10.54 -16.18
N PHE A 107 -4.84 -9.22 -16.23
CA PHE A 107 -5.12 -8.49 -17.46
C PHE A 107 -3.86 -8.46 -18.32
N SER A 108 -3.99 -8.97 -19.54
CA SER A 108 -2.94 -8.77 -20.53
C SER A 108 -2.91 -7.31 -20.96
N THR A 109 -1.72 -6.70 -20.96
CA THR A 109 -1.52 -5.34 -21.50
C THR A 109 -1.88 -5.24 -22.99
N ALA A 110 -1.83 -6.36 -23.72
CA ALA A 110 -2.24 -6.42 -25.12
C ALA A 110 -3.78 -6.41 -25.29
N SER A 111 -4.54 -6.77 -24.26
CA SER A 111 -6.00 -6.72 -24.31
C SER A 111 -6.47 -5.34 -23.84
N ARG A 112 -7.40 -4.74 -24.58
CA ARG A 112 -8.02 -3.48 -24.19
C ARG A 112 -9.33 -3.68 -23.43
N ILE A 113 -9.37 -4.72 -22.60
CA ILE A 113 -10.52 -5.07 -21.78
C ILE A 113 -10.58 -4.11 -20.59
N PRO A 114 -11.69 -3.40 -20.36
CA PRO A 114 -11.84 -2.56 -19.20
C PRO A 114 -12.02 -3.41 -17.94
N ARG A 115 -11.61 -2.86 -16.79
CA ARG A 115 -11.94 -3.38 -15.48
C ARG A 115 -13.26 -2.80 -15.01
N ASP A 116 -13.98 -3.53 -14.21
CA ASP A 116 -15.15 -3.01 -13.51
C ASP A 116 -14.81 -2.54 -12.09
N LEU A 117 -15.76 -1.86 -11.46
CA LEU A 117 -15.58 -1.38 -10.09
C LEU A 117 -15.40 -2.54 -9.10
N ALA A 118 -16.03 -3.70 -9.32
CA ALA A 118 -15.90 -4.86 -8.44
C ALA A 118 -14.46 -5.38 -8.43
N TYR A 119 -13.81 -5.42 -9.59
CA TYR A 119 -12.40 -5.77 -9.70
C TYR A 119 -11.51 -4.77 -8.96
N LEU A 120 -11.73 -3.48 -9.19
CA LEU A 120 -10.98 -2.41 -8.52
C LEU A 120 -11.12 -2.50 -7.01
N LEU A 121 -12.33 -2.74 -6.49
CA LEU A 121 -12.57 -2.86 -5.05
C LEU A 121 -11.78 -4.00 -4.40
N GLN A 122 -11.64 -5.11 -5.11
CA GLN A 122 -10.88 -6.26 -4.58
C GLN A 122 -9.38 -5.99 -4.57
N GLU A 123 -8.82 -5.55 -5.69
CA GLU A 123 -7.39 -5.31 -5.85
C GLU A 123 -6.91 -4.17 -4.97
N SER A 124 -7.57 -3.00 -5.09
CA SER A 124 -7.22 -1.84 -4.28
C SER A 124 -7.54 -2.05 -2.80
N GLY A 125 -8.56 -2.85 -2.48
CA GLY A 125 -8.89 -3.19 -1.10
C GLY A 125 -7.74 -3.89 -0.39
N TRP A 126 -7.18 -4.93 -0.99
CA TRP A 126 -6.02 -5.62 -0.45
C TRP A 126 -4.83 -4.67 -0.28
N LEU A 127 -4.50 -3.91 -1.33
CA LEU A 127 -3.41 -2.94 -1.31
C LEU A 127 -3.60 -1.92 -0.18
N MET A 128 -4.82 -1.37 -0.05
CA MET A 128 -5.10 -0.38 0.99
C MET A 128 -4.94 -0.95 2.39
N TYR A 129 -5.42 -2.17 2.68
CA TYR A 129 -5.17 -2.81 3.98
C TYR A 129 -3.68 -3.02 4.23
N HIS A 130 -2.90 -3.40 3.20
CA HIS A 130 -1.45 -3.57 3.30
C HIS A 130 -0.75 -2.25 3.68
N GLU A 131 -0.99 -1.18 2.93
CA GLU A 131 -0.35 0.13 3.18
C GLU A 131 -0.83 0.77 4.49
N LEU A 132 -2.10 0.60 4.83
CA LEU A 132 -2.65 1.07 6.09
C LEU A 132 -2.14 0.28 7.30
N ALA A 133 -1.72 -0.98 7.12
CA ALA A 133 -1.03 -1.73 8.15
C ALA A 133 0.34 -1.10 8.47
N HIS A 134 1.11 -0.70 7.44
CA HIS A 134 2.35 0.07 7.64
C HIS A 134 2.08 1.38 8.39
N ALA A 135 1.08 2.15 7.96
CA ALA A 135 0.70 3.39 8.66
C ALA A 135 0.33 3.14 10.13
N SER A 136 -0.38 2.04 10.41
CA SER A 136 -0.79 1.67 11.77
C SER A 136 0.35 1.16 12.64
N ASP A 137 1.43 0.63 12.05
CA ASP A 137 2.64 0.26 12.77
C ASP A 137 3.35 1.51 13.31
N PHE A 138 3.49 2.55 12.50
CA PHE A 138 4.07 3.83 12.92
C PHE A 138 3.14 4.63 13.84
N VAL A 139 1.82 4.61 13.57
CA VAL A 139 0.80 5.41 14.26
C VAL A 139 -0.32 4.51 14.79
N PRO A 140 -0.02 3.58 15.72
CA PRO A 140 -1.04 2.72 16.31
C PRO A 140 -2.10 3.53 17.08
N VAL A 141 -3.27 2.96 17.23
CA VAL A 141 -4.41 3.62 17.92
C VAL A 141 -4.02 4.17 19.29
N SER A 142 -3.17 3.46 20.02
CA SER A 142 -2.72 3.83 21.37
C SER A 142 -1.96 5.16 21.44
N VAL A 143 -1.34 5.61 20.34
CA VAL A 143 -0.56 6.86 20.33
C VAL A 143 -1.25 8.01 19.63
N ARG A 144 -2.33 7.76 18.89
CA ARG A 144 -3.01 8.81 18.09
C ARG A 144 -3.47 10.00 18.93
N GLY A 145 -3.97 9.74 20.15
CA GLY A 145 -4.43 10.81 21.06
C GLY A 145 -3.31 11.67 21.65
N SER A 146 -2.05 11.23 21.57
CA SER A 146 -0.90 11.98 22.09
C SER A 146 -0.10 12.72 21.00
N LEU A 147 -0.52 12.63 19.72
CA LEU A 147 0.17 13.33 18.63
C LEU A 147 0.01 14.85 18.76
N ASN A 148 1.13 15.56 18.66
CA ASN A 148 1.14 17.01 18.62
C ASN A 148 0.88 17.49 17.19
N SER A 149 -0.31 18.05 16.96
CA SER A 149 -0.72 18.59 15.65
C SER A 149 0.07 19.80 15.17
N ALA A 150 0.83 20.46 16.06
CA ALA A 150 1.67 21.61 15.72
C ALA A 150 3.03 21.21 15.15
N THR A 151 3.36 19.91 15.12
CA THR A 151 4.64 19.40 14.61
C THR A 151 4.39 18.38 13.48
N SER A 152 5.44 18.08 12.70
CA SER A 152 5.35 17.06 11.66
C SER A 152 5.03 15.68 12.27
N LEU A 153 4.42 14.80 11.47
CA LEU A 153 4.20 13.43 11.90
C LEU A 153 5.52 12.76 12.29
N TRP A 154 6.56 12.95 11.50
CA TRP A 154 7.88 12.39 11.80
C TRP A 154 8.39 12.82 13.18
N ALA A 155 8.29 14.10 13.55
CA ALA A 155 8.70 14.58 14.87
C ALA A 155 7.95 13.88 16.01
N ASN A 156 6.70 13.48 15.78
CA ASN A 156 5.90 12.73 16.75
C ASN A 156 6.32 11.26 16.87
N ILE A 157 6.68 10.60 15.76
CA ILE A 157 6.92 9.16 15.74
C ILE A 157 8.41 8.78 15.85
N ALA A 158 9.33 9.69 15.49
CA ALA A 158 10.76 9.43 15.48
C ALA A 158 11.31 8.86 16.81
N PRO A 159 10.92 9.36 18.00
CA PRO A 159 11.41 8.79 19.26
C PRO A 159 11.06 7.31 19.43
N ARG A 160 9.87 6.89 18.98
CA ARG A 160 9.44 5.49 19.06
C ARG A 160 10.16 4.63 18.02
N TYR A 161 10.27 5.13 16.79
CA TYR A 161 11.01 4.45 15.73
C TYR A 161 12.48 4.23 16.09
N LEU A 162 13.16 5.29 16.51
CA LEU A 162 14.58 5.22 16.91
C LEU A 162 14.79 4.40 18.20
N GLY A 163 13.77 4.30 19.04
CA GLY A 163 13.80 3.50 20.27
C GLY A 163 13.32 2.06 20.10
N SER A 164 13.09 1.59 18.86
CA SER A 164 12.58 0.24 18.56
C SER A 164 11.29 -0.10 19.34
N GLN A 165 10.32 0.81 19.31
CA GLN A 165 9.05 0.70 20.04
C GLN A 165 7.85 0.56 19.12
N LEU A 166 8.06 0.22 17.85
CA LEU A 166 6.97 -0.08 16.93
C LEU A 166 6.40 -1.47 17.24
N PRO A 167 5.11 -1.72 16.97
CA PRO A 167 4.54 -3.07 17.06
C PRO A 167 5.32 -4.12 16.27
N SER A 168 5.83 -3.77 15.08
CA SER A 168 6.69 -4.65 14.27
C SER A 168 8.03 -5.01 14.92
N ASP A 169 8.58 -4.15 15.78
CA ASP A 169 9.83 -4.45 16.51
C ASP A 169 9.67 -5.63 17.46
N GLN A 170 8.44 -5.92 17.89
CA GLN A 170 8.16 -7.11 18.71
C GLN A 170 8.44 -8.40 17.94
N LEU A 171 8.18 -8.44 16.63
CA LEU A 171 8.49 -9.58 15.79
C LEU A 171 10.01 -9.80 15.73
N ASN A 172 10.78 -8.73 15.58
CA ASN A 172 12.24 -8.81 15.58
C ASN A 172 12.80 -9.29 16.93
N THR A 173 12.12 -8.96 18.03
CA THR A 173 12.49 -9.43 19.36
C THR A 173 12.13 -10.90 19.57
N MET A 174 10.97 -11.33 19.09
CA MET A 174 10.50 -12.72 19.23
C MET A 174 11.19 -13.67 18.25
N PHE A 175 11.55 -13.17 17.06
CA PHE A 175 12.16 -13.94 15.98
C PHE A 175 13.39 -13.20 15.44
N PRO A 176 14.50 -13.16 16.18
CA PRO A 176 15.65 -12.34 15.85
C PRO A 176 16.50 -12.92 14.71
N LEU A 177 15.88 -13.08 13.54
CA LEU A 177 16.58 -13.51 12.33
C LEU A 177 17.23 -12.31 11.64
N THR A 178 18.52 -12.40 11.39
CA THR A 178 19.25 -11.44 10.55
C THR A 178 18.85 -11.63 9.07
N SER A 179 19.04 -10.59 8.25
CA SER A 179 18.82 -10.71 6.80
C SER A 179 19.57 -11.88 6.16
N PRO A 180 20.85 -12.17 6.50
CA PRO A 180 21.52 -13.37 5.98
C PRO A 180 20.86 -14.67 6.39
N GLN A 181 20.36 -14.80 7.62
CA GLN A 181 19.64 -15.98 8.08
C GLN A 181 18.29 -16.16 7.35
N MET A 182 17.54 -15.07 7.16
CA MET A 182 16.29 -15.11 6.39
C MET A 182 16.54 -15.50 4.93
N LYS A 183 17.59 -14.95 4.30
CA LYS A 183 18.01 -15.34 2.95
C LYS A 183 18.40 -16.81 2.86
N ALA A 184 19.14 -17.32 3.83
CA ALA A 184 19.53 -18.74 3.87
C ALA A 184 18.33 -19.69 4.04
N LEU A 185 17.27 -19.27 4.74
CA LEU A 185 16.03 -20.04 4.84
C LEU A 185 15.20 -20.02 3.55
N ALA A 186 15.40 -18.99 2.70
CA ALA A 186 14.69 -18.83 1.43
C ALA A 186 15.40 -19.50 0.23
N GLN A 187 16.61 -20.01 0.40
CA GLN A 187 17.41 -20.73 -0.60
C GLN A 187 17.19 -22.24 -0.53
#